data_ae5893901d4946fe52bde099bd38dfef
#
_entry.id   ae5893901d4946fe52bde099bd38dfef
#
_cell.length_a   1.000
_cell.length_b   1.000
_cell.length_c   1.000
_cell.angle_alpha   90.00
_cell.angle_beta   90.00
_cell.angle_gamma   90.00
#
_symmetry.space_group_name_H-M   'P 1'
#
loop_
_entity.id
_entity.type
_entity.pdbx_description
1 polymer ?
#
loop_
_entity_poly.entity_id
_entity_poly.type
_entity_poly.pdbx_seq_one_letter_code
_entity_poly.pdbx_strand_id
1 'polypeptide(L)'
;MAVLFQEEVHSHLRKRQKQKQTLVRYWKNSRMITSERILKAFMEIPREYFVETSFADQAYADHPLPIGEEQTISQPTTVMLMLQLLEVKPEHRVLEIGAGCGYNAALLGLLAKEVVTIERHEKLAVLARANLRKAGISNVTVLAGDGKLGDLEHSPYNRIIVTAAAQNIPVPLKDQLAVDGILLS
;
A
#
# COMPACT_ATOMS: atom_id res chain seq x y z
N MET A 1 17.18 24.05 23.67
CA MET A 1 16.85 23.76 22.27
C MET A 1 16.60 22.26 22.02
N ALA A 2 17.49 21.34 22.39
CA ALA A 2 17.30 19.88 22.19
C ALA A 2 16.06 19.29 22.90
N VAL A 3 15.76 19.74 24.13
CA VAL A 3 14.60 19.23 24.90
C VAL A 3 13.27 19.63 24.25
N LEU A 4 13.13 20.87 23.80
CA LEU A 4 11.92 21.35 23.11
C LEU A 4 11.69 20.60 21.80
N PHE A 5 12.75 20.31 21.04
CA PHE A 5 12.68 19.53 19.81
C PHE A 5 12.24 18.08 20.07
N GLN A 6 12.72 17.46 21.14
CA GLN A 6 12.28 16.10 21.54
C GLN A 6 10.81 16.09 21.97
N GLU A 7 10.33 17.08 22.68
CA GLU A 7 8.92 17.19 23.09
C GLU A 7 7.98 17.35 21.90
N GLU A 8 8.34 18.17 20.90
CA GLU A 8 7.58 18.32 19.67
C GLU A 8 7.51 17.02 18.87
N VAL A 9 8.63 16.34 18.67
CA VAL A 9 8.67 15.04 17.98
C VAL A 9 7.78 14.00 18.67
N HIS A 10 7.87 13.89 20.01
CA HIS A 10 7.01 12.99 20.78
C HIS A 10 5.53 13.36 20.71
N SER A 11 5.19 14.63 20.63
CA SER A 11 3.83 15.12 20.46
C SER A 11 3.25 14.70 19.12
N HIS A 12 3.99 14.90 18.01
CA HIS A 12 3.56 14.49 16.68
C HIS A 12 3.39 12.96 16.56
N LEU A 13 4.31 12.19 17.13
CA LEU A 13 4.19 10.72 17.15
C LEU A 13 2.94 10.25 17.90
N ARG A 14 2.66 10.84 19.08
CA ARG A 14 1.44 10.53 19.85
C ARG A 14 0.17 10.90 19.09
N LYS A 15 0.15 12.05 18.41
CA LYS A 15 -0.98 12.50 17.59
C LYS A 15 -1.26 11.50 16.47
N ARG A 16 -0.26 11.10 15.71
CA ARG A 16 -0.37 10.12 14.61
C ARG A 16 -0.84 8.76 15.10
N GLN A 17 -0.28 8.28 16.20
CA GLN A 17 -0.72 7.02 16.82
C GLN A 17 -2.20 7.05 17.23
N LYS A 18 -2.67 8.16 17.79
CA LYS A 18 -4.08 8.35 18.13
C LYS A 18 -4.97 8.36 16.89
N GLN A 19 -4.54 9.00 15.80
CA GLN A 19 -5.25 9.01 14.53
C GLN A 19 -5.37 7.58 13.95
N LYS A 20 -4.28 6.80 13.91
CA LYS A 20 -4.32 5.38 13.52
C LYS A 20 -5.33 4.59 14.34
N GLN A 21 -5.26 4.70 15.66
CA GLN A 21 -6.17 3.99 16.58
C GLN A 21 -7.64 4.38 16.34
N THR A 22 -7.91 5.64 15.99
CA THR A 22 -9.27 6.11 15.68
C THR A 22 -9.82 5.43 14.43
N LEU A 23 -9.03 5.33 13.34
CA LEU A 23 -9.42 4.62 12.14
C LEU A 23 -9.64 3.12 12.42
N VAL A 24 -8.70 2.48 13.11
CA VAL A 24 -8.83 1.05 13.46
C VAL A 24 -10.09 0.79 14.29
N ARG A 25 -10.39 1.64 15.25
CA ARG A 25 -11.62 1.53 16.06
C ARG A 25 -12.88 1.68 15.20
N TYR A 26 -12.88 2.66 14.30
CA TYR A 26 -13.98 2.88 13.36
C TYR A 26 -14.22 1.63 12.48
N TRP A 27 -13.17 1.09 11.86
CA TRP A 27 -13.26 -0.09 11.00
C TRP A 27 -13.72 -1.35 11.75
N LYS A 28 -13.23 -1.56 12.99
CA LYS A 28 -13.69 -2.69 13.85
C LYS A 28 -15.16 -2.54 14.24
N ASN A 29 -15.57 -1.37 14.70
CA ASN A 29 -16.95 -1.13 15.15
C ASN A 29 -17.95 -1.23 13.99
N SER A 30 -17.60 -0.76 12.82
CA SER A 30 -18.43 -0.87 11.61
C SER A 30 -18.34 -2.23 10.92
N ARG A 31 -17.47 -3.13 11.39
CA ARG A 31 -17.15 -4.42 10.76
C ARG A 31 -16.67 -4.31 9.31
N MET A 32 -16.15 -3.16 8.92
CA MET A 32 -15.57 -2.96 7.58
C MET A 32 -14.31 -3.76 7.39
N ILE A 33 -13.43 -3.78 8.40
CA ILE A 33 -12.19 -4.55 8.40
C ILE A 33 -12.22 -5.49 9.60
N THR A 34 -12.21 -6.78 9.32
CA THR A 34 -12.29 -7.85 10.31
C THR A 34 -10.97 -8.61 10.48
N SER A 35 -10.06 -8.48 9.51
CA SER A 35 -8.75 -9.14 9.55
C SER A 35 -7.79 -8.44 10.51
N GLU A 36 -7.47 -9.07 11.62
CA GLU A 36 -6.47 -8.55 12.58
C GLU A 36 -5.08 -8.40 11.96
N ARG A 37 -4.73 -9.23 10.96
CA ARG A 37 -3.45 -9.11 10.24
C ARG A 37 -3.36 -7.81 9.45
N ILE A 38 -4.43 -7.43 8.75
CA ILE A 38 -4.52 -6.19 7.98
C ILE A 38 -4.46 -4.98 8.93
N LEU A 39 -5.21 -5.02 10.04
CA LEU A 39 -5.19 -3.96 11.04
C LEU A 39 -3.80 -3.80 11.67
N LYS A 40 -3.08 -4.91 11.94
CA LYS A 40 -1.72 -4.89 12.43
C LYS A 40 -0.76 -4.27 11.40
N ALA A 41 -0.84 -4.67 10.14
CA ALA A 41 -0.02 -4.09 9.07
C ALA A 41 -0.24 -2.57 8.95
N PHE A 42 -1.50 -2.09 9.02
CA PHE A 42 -1.79 -0.66 9.04
C PHE A 42 -1.16 0.05 10.24
N MET A 43 -1.21 -0.55 11.43
CA MET A 43 -0.60 0.04 12.63
C MET A 43 0.93 0.09 12.54
N GLU A 44 1.55 -0.86 11.84
CA GLU A 44 2.99 -0.99 11.71
C GLU A 44 3.57 -0.03 10.66
N ILE A 45 2.95 0.05 9.46
CA ILE A 45 3.46 0.92 8.38
C ILE A 45 3.16 2.40 8.67
N PRO A 46 4.18 3.28 8.73
CA PRO A 46 3.98 4.71 8.93
C PRO A 46 3.59 5.38 7.60
N ARG A 47 2.29 5.58 7.38
CA ARG A 47 1.75 6.16 6.14
C ARG A 47 2.34 7.55 5.83
N GLU A 48 2.75 8.32 6.85
CA GLU A 48 3.44 9.59 6.70
C GLU A 48 4.79 9.50 5.97
N TYR A 49 5.36 8.31 5.80
CA TYR A 49 6.56 8.12 4.97
C TYR A 49 6.26 8.12 3.46
N PHE A 50 5.00 7.95 3.11
CA PHE A 50 4.51 7.78 1.74
C PHE A 50 3.76 8.99 1.19
N VAL A 51 3.69 10.07 1.93
CA VAL A 51 3.12 11.36 1.53
C VAL A 51 4.19 12.44 1.55
N GLU A 52 3.96 13.53 0.82
CA GLU A 52 4.82 14.71 0.93
C GLU A 52 4.81 15.28 2.35
N THR A 53 5.92 15.88 2.76
CA THR A 53 6.09 16.41 4.13
C THR A 53 4.99 17.42 4.50
N SER A 54 4.53 18.23 3.53
CA SER A 54 3.43 19.18 3.66
C SER A 54 2.10 18.53 4.05
N PHE A 55 1.89 17.25 3.73
CA PHE A 55 0.69 16.48 4.03
C PHE A 55 0.86 15.49 5.20
N ALA A 56 2.02 15.48 5.87
CA ALA A 56 2.32 14.50 6.92
C ALA A 56 1.30 14.50 8.06
N ASP A 57 0.74 15.65 8.42
CA ASP A 57 -0.29 15.77 9.46
C ASP A 57 -1.68 15.28 9.02
N GLN A 58 -1.89 15.15 7.71
CA GLN A 58 -3.11 14.63 7.09
C GLN A 58 -2.99 13.16 6.68
N ALA A 59 -1.83 12.53 6.90
CA ALA A 59 -1.56 11.17 6.44
C ALA A 59 -2.61 10.14 6.89
N TYR A 60 -3.29 10.38 8.01
CA TYR A 60 -4.34 9.52 8.57
C TYR A 60 -5.75 10.10 8.46
N ALA A 61 -5.92 11.19 7.71
CA ALA A 61 -7.25 11.64 7.29
C ALA A 61 -7.79 10.68 6.22
N ASP A 62 -9.08 10.34 6.30
CA ASP A 62 -9.68 9.31 5.41
C ASP A 62 -10.10 9.92 4.07
N HIS A 63 -9.14 10.49 3.36
CA HIS A 63 -9.25 10.99 1.99
C HIS A 63 -7.94 10.77 1.22
N PRO A 64 -7.98 10.80 -0.14
CA PRO A 64 -6.79 10.74 -0.97
C PRO A 64 -5.87 11.95 -0.76
N LEU A 65 -4.55 11.77 -0.92
CA LEU A 65 -3.56 12.84 -0.88
C LEU A 65 -2.69 12.80 -2.15
N PRO A 66 -2.23 13.96 -2.67
CA PRO A 66 -1.36 13.99 -3.83
C PRO A 66 0.00 13.37 -3.53
N ILE A 67 0.59 12.71 -4.55
CA ILE A 67 1.93 12.10 -4.48
C ILE A 67 2.84 12.51 -5.67
N GLY A 68 2.44 13.51 -6.44
CA GLY A 68 3.10 13.92 -7.68
C GLY A 68 2.55 13.20 -8.91
N GLU A 69 3.03 13.59 -10.11
CA GLU A 69 2.64 13.02 -11.41
C GLU A 69 1.11 12.94 -11.59
N GLU A 70 0.36 13.89 -11.04
CA GLU A 70 -1.12 13.93 -11.03
C GLU A 70 -1.76 12.67 -10.40
N GLN A 71 -1.01 11.93 -9.59
CA GLN A 71 -1.46 10.74 -8.89
C GLN A 71 -1.70 11.02 -7.41
N THR A 72 -2.46 10.12 -6.78
CA THR A 72 -2.77 10.20 -5.34
C THR A 72 -2.48 8.88 -4.64
N ILE A 73 -2.12 8.95 -3.36
CA ILE A 73 -2.27 7.83 -2.45
C ILE A 73 -3.75 7.71 -2.07
N SER A 74 -4.34 6.54 -2.26
CA SER A 74 -5.75 6.29 -1.94
C SER A 74 -6.03 6.52 -0.46
N GLN A 75 -7.28 6.88 -0.12
CA GLN A 75 -7.69 7.03 1.28
C GLN A 75 -7.49 5.73 2.08
N PRO A 76 -7.15 5.83 3.38
CA PRO A 76 -6.90 4.66 4.21
C PRO A 76 -7.98 3.57 4.15
N THR A 77 -9.25 3.93 4.28
CA THR A 77 -10.35 2.97 4.26
C THR A 77 -10.42 2.17 2.96
N THR A 78 -10.26 2.83 1.80
CA THR A 78 -10.25 2.15 0.49
C THR A 78 -9.13 1.11 0.41
N VAL A 79 -7.91 1.49 0.82
CA VAL A 79 -6.76 0.57 0.82
C VAL A 79 -7.04 -0.65 1.70
N MET A 80 -7.54 -0.44 2.91
CA MET A 80 -7.83 -1.54 3.84
C MET A 80 -8.94 -2.48 3.33
N LEU A 81 -9.99 -1.93 2.70
CA LEU A 81 -11.06 -2.73 2.09
C LEU A 81 -10.53 -3.58 0.93
N MET A 82 -9.72 -3.00 0.04
CA MET A 82 -9.10 -3.74 -1.05
C MET A 82 -8.22 -4.88 -0.54
N LEU A 83 -7.39 -4.64 0.48
CA LEU A 83 -6.55 -5.68 1.08
C LEU A 83 -7.39 -6.79 1.73
N GLN A 84 -8.50 -6.46 2.35
CA GLN A 84 -9.40 -7.47 2.95
C GLN A 84 -10.08 -8.33 1.88
N LEU A 85 -10.57 -7.72 0.79
CA LEU A 85 -11.17 -8.44 -0.35
C LEU A 85 -10.15 -9.29 -1.11
N LEU A 86 -8.89 -8.90 -1.10
CA LEU A 86 -7.81 -9.63 -1.77
C LEU A 86 -7.43 -10.93 -1.04
N GLU A 87 -7.76 -11.08 0.25
CA GLU A 87 -7.52 -12.29 1.05
C GLU A 87 -6.08 -12.81 0.98
N VAL A 88 -5.12 -11.92 1.19
CA VAL A 88 -3.69 -12.26 1.13
C VAL A 88 -3.30 -13.19 2.27
N LYS A 89 -2.58 -14.26 1.95
CA LYS A 89 -1.97 -15.18 2.92
C LYS A 89 -0.46 -15.05 2.96
N PRO A 90 0.21 -15.47 4.05
CA PRO A 90 1.66 -15.33 4.22
C PRO A 90 2.50 -16.03 3.14
N GLU A 91 2.00 -17.09 2.57
CA GLU A 91 2.65 -17.87 1.50
C GLU A 91 2.43 -17.32 0.10
N HIS A 92 1.54 -16.33 -0.08
CA HIS A 92 1.17 -15.82 -1.38
C HIS A 92 2.26 -14.97 -2.03
N ARG A 93 2.36 -15.11 -3.35
CA ARG A 93 3.00 -14.16 -4.25
C ARG A 93 1.93 -13.21 -4.80
N VAL A 94 2.19 -11.92 -4.73
CA VAL A 94 1.22 -10.87 -5.12
C VAL A 94 1.79 -9.99 -6.22
N LEU A 95 0.98 -9.68 -7.23
CA LEU A 95 1.25 -8.66 -8.23
C LEU A 95 0.37 -7.44 -7.96
N GLU A 96 0.96 -6.27 -7.90
CA GLU A 96 0.26 -4.98 -7.85
C GLU A 96 0.52 -4.19 -9.12
N ILE A 97 -0.55 -3.63 -9.71
CA ILE A 97 -0.46 -2.70 -10.83
C ILE A 97 -0.83 -1.30 -10.34
N GLY A 98 0.15 -0.41 -10.34
CA GLY A 98 0.05 0.96 -9.82
C GLY A 98 0.69 1.09 -8.44
N ALA A 99 2.02 1.06 -8.36
CA ALA A 99 2.73 1.23 -7.09
C ALA A 99 2.49 2.60 -6.43
N GLY A 100 2.34 3.64 -7.26
CA GLY A 100 2.28 5.01 -6.78
C GLY A 100 3.47 5.35 -5.88
N CYS A 101 3.22 5.77 -4.65
CA CYS A 101 4.26 6.02 -3.66
C CYS A 101 4.78 4.76 -2.93
N GLY A 102 4.22 3.57 -3.20
CA GLY A 102 4.61 2.30 -2.58
C GLY A 102 3.88 1.95 -1.28
N TYR A 103 2.86 2.70 -0.87
CA TYR A 103 2.18 2.45 0.41
C TYR A 103 1.41 1.13 0.45
N ASN A 104 0.60 0.84 -0.59
CA ASN A 104 -0.13 -0.42 -0.66
C ASN A 104 0.83 -1.61 -0.80
N ALA A 105 1.89 -1.46 -1.62
CA ALA A 105 2.98 -2.45 -1.71
C ALA A 105 3.65 -2.73 -0.36
N ALA A 106 3.85 -1.70 0.49
CA ALA A 106 4.42 -1.88 1.83
C ALA A 106 3.51 -2.72 2.74
N LEU A 107 2.20 -2.47 2.70
CA LEU A 107 1.22 -3.26 3.45
C LEU A 107 1.16 -4.70 2.95
N LEU A 108 1.15 -4.89 1.63
CA LEU A 108 1.22 -6.22 1.00
C LEU A 108 2.51 -6.96 1.39
N GLY A 109 3.64 -6.26 1.50
CA GLY A 109 4.91 -6.84 1.96
C GLY A 109 4.85 -7.43 3.37
N LEU A 110 4.04 -6.86 4.27
CA LEU A 110 3.79 -7.45 5.61
C LEU A 110 2.80 -8.62 5.59
N LEU A 111 1.99 -8.73 4.54
CA LEU A 111 0.91 -9.71 4.45
C LEU A 111 1.26 -10.93 3.59
N ALA A 112 2.20 -10.79 2.64
CA ALA A 112 2.55 -11.79 1.65
C ALA A 112 3.99 -12.29 1.80
N LYS A 113 4.31 -13.39 1.10
CA LYS A 113 5.67 -13.90 0.97
C LYS A 113 6.54 -12.97 0.11
N GLU A 114 5.99 -12.54 -1.02
CA GLU A 114 6.68 -11.76 -2.04
C GLU A 114 5.68 -10.89 -2.80
N VAL A 115 6.09 -9.69 -3.14
CA VAL A 115 5.28 -8.73 -3.90
C VAL A 115 6.08 -8.19 -5.07
N VAL A 116 5.49 -8.22 -6.26
CA VAL A 116 5.95 -7.45 -7.40
C VAL A 116 4.96 -6.31 -7.61
N THR A 117 5.43 -5.09 -7.76
CA THR A 117 4.60 -3.93 -8.06
C THR A 117 5.12 -3.18 -9.27
N ILE A 118 4.22 -2.81 -10.19
CA ILE A 118 4.56 -2.14 -11.45
C ILE A 118 4.02 -0.72 -11.43
N GLU A 119 4.90 0.25 -11.74
CA GLU A 119 4.54 1.66 -11.82
C GLU A 119 4.97 2.26 -13.17
N ARG A 120 4.03 2.90 -13.87
CA ARG A 120 4.30 3.49 -15.19
C ARG A 120 5.11 4.79 -15.14
N HIS A 121 4.97 5.56 -14.04
CA HIS A 121 5.70 6.80 -13.84
C HIS A 121 7.05 6.51 -13.18
N GLU A 122 8.16 6.65 -13.92
CA GLU A 122 9.51 6.36 -13.42
C GLU A 122 9.82 7.09 -12.11
N LYS A 123 9.40 8.36 -11.98
CA LYS A 123 9.62 9.15 -10.77
C LYS A 123 8.90 8.54 -9.56
N LEU A 124 7.68 8.04 -9.74
CA LEU A 124 6.93 7.35 -8.67
C LEU A 124 7.54 5.99 -8.36
N ALA A 125 8.02 5.24 -9.36
CA ALA A 125 8.73 3.99 -9.13
C ALA A 125 10.01 4.20 -8.28
N VAL A 126 10.77 5.26 -8.55
CA VAL A 126 11.93 5.66 -7.73
C VAL A 126 11.51 6.04 -6.32
N LEU A 127 10.44 6.83 -6.18
CA LEU A 127 9.89 7.23 -4.89
C LEU A 127 9.41 6.00 -4.08
N ALA A 128 8.69 5.08 -4.72
CA ALA A 128 8.22 3.84 -4.07
C ALA A 128 9.37 3.01 -3.52
N ARG A 129 10.46 2.81 -4.32
CA ARG A 129 11.66 2.11 -3.87
C ARG A 129 12.30 2.79 -2.65
N ALA A 130 12.36 4.12 -2.63
CA ALA A 130 12.91 4.88 -1.51
C ALA A 130 12.05 4.75 -0.24
N ASN A 131 10.72 4.88 -0.39
CA ASN A 131 9.78 4.77 0.70
C ASN A 131 9.75 3.36 1.31
N LEU A 132 9.77 2.31 0.49
CA LEU A 132 9.82 0.91 0.92
C LEU A 132 11.09 0.65 1.75
N ARG A 133 12.26 1.10 1.28
CA ARG A 133 13.51 1.01 2.05
C ARG A 133 13.41 1.74 3.38
N LYS A 134 12.85 2.96 3.39
CA LYS A 134 12.65 3.75 4.61
C LYS A 134 11.71 3.05 5.60
N ALA A 135 10.71 2.33 5.09
CA ALA A 135 9.77 1.54 5.90
C ALA A 135 10.32 0.16 6.33
N GLY A 136 11.53 -0.22 5.89
CA GLY A 136 12.14 -1.51 6.23
C GLY A 136 11.55 -2.71 5.49
N ILE A 137 10.88 -2.49 4.36
CA ILE A 137 10.26 -3.54 3.54
C ILE A 137 11.26 -4.03 2.49
N SER A 138 11.59 -5.31 2.51
CA SER A 138 12.63 -5.91 1.66
C SER A 138 12.12 -6.97 0.67
N ASN A 139 10.88 -7.46 0.81
CA ASN A 139 10.27 -8.48 -0.03
C ASN A 139 9.35 -7.92 -1.12
N VAL A 140 9.54 -6.65 -1.50
CA VAL A 140 8.80 -5.97 -2.56
C VAL A 140 9.75 -5.57 -3.67
N THR A 141 9.50 -6.05 -4.89
CA THR A 141 10.19 -5.64 -6.11
C THR A 141 9.36 -4.60 -6.84
N VAL A 142 9.95 -3.43 -7.12
CA VAL A 142 9.30 -2.35 -7.87
C VAL A 142 9.85 -2.31 -9.30
N LEU A 143 8.98 -2.56 -10.27
CA LEU A 143 9.28 -2.48 -11.70
C LEU A 143 8.73 -1.17 -12.27
N ALA A 144 9.51 -0.49 -13.10
CA ALA A 144 9.03 0.65 -13.87
C ALA A 144 8.55 0.16 -15.23
N GLY A 145 7.31 0.46 -15.61
CA GLY A 145 6.76 0.02 -16.90
C GLY A 145 5.23 0.07 -16.98
N ASP A 146 4.72 -0.32 -18.14
CA ASP A 146 3.28 -0.46 -18.37
C ASP A 146 2.76 -1.77 -17.74
N GLY A 147 1.97 -1.64 -16.68
CA GLY A 147 1.41 -2.76 -15.94
C GLY A 147 0.38 -3.61 -16.71
N LYS A 148 -0.03 -3.22 -17.93
CA LYS A 148 -0.99 -3.99 -18.73
C LYS A 148 -0.48 -5.38 -19.12
N LEU A 149 0.83 -5.56 -19.21
CA LEU A 149 1.46 -6.84 -19.53
C LEU A 149 1.70 -7.70 -18.28
N GLY A 150 1.56 -7.13 -17.10
CA GLY A 150 1.93 -7.80 -15.85
C GLY A 150 3.43 -8.05 -15.77
N ASP A 151 3.79 -9.11 -15.08
CA ASP A 151 5.16 -9.60 -14.96
C ASP A 151 5.17 -11.12 -15.06
N LEU A 152 5.64 -11.64 -16.20
CA LEU A 152 5.71 -13.06 -16.50
C LEU A 152 6.84 -13.77 -15.75
N GLU A 153 7.91 -13.05 -15.45
CA GLU A 153 9.13 -13.63 -14.85
C GLU A 153 8.84 -14.26 -13.48
N HIS A 154 7.99 -13.62 -12.68
CA HIS A 154 7.65 -14.07 -11.33
C HIS A 154 6.27 -14.73 -11.24
N SER A 155 5.56 -14.91 -12.38
CA SER A 155 4.25 -15.60 -12.41
C SER A 155 4.39 -17.11 -12.11
N PRO A 156 3.33 -17.82 -11.67
CA PRO A 156 1.98 -17.33 -11.42
C PRO A 156 1.84 -16.61 -10.06
N TYR A 157 0.84 -15.70 -9.98
CA TYR A 157 0.51 -14.93 -8.79
C TYR A 157 -0.73 -15.48 -8.10
N ASN A 158 -0.68 -15.65 -6.78
CA ASN A 158 -1.85 -16.04 -6.01
C ASN A 158 -2.88 -14.91 -5.92
N ARG A 159 -2.40 -13.68 -5.95
CA ARG A 159 -3.23 -12.46 -5.86
C ARG A 159 -2.72 -11.41 -6.84
N ILE A 160 -3.65 -10.79 -7.54
CA ILE A 160 -3.36 -9.62 -8.41
C ILE A 160 -4.27 -8.49 -7.98
N ILE A 161 -3.70 -7.32 -7.75
CA ILE A 161 -4.45 -6.10 -7.42
C ILE A 161 -4.12 -4.99 -8.41
N VAL A 162 -5.15 -4.37 -8.98
CA VAL A 162 -5.02 -3.22 -9.86
C VAL A 162 -5.53 -1.99 -9.12
N THR A 163 -4.60 -1.16 -8.66
CA THR A 163 -4.89 0.08 -7.92
C THR A 163 -4.94 1.30 -8.84
N ALA A 164 -4.50 1.14 -10.09
CA ALA A 164 -4.60 2.16 -11.12
C ALA A 164 -5.98 2.13 -11.79
N ALA A 165 -6.46 3.29 -12.24
CA ALA A 165 -7.70 3.35 -13.03
C ALA A 165 -7.56 2.56 -14.34
N ALA A 166 -8.38 1.54 -14.51
CA ALA A 166 -8.44 0.72 -15.71
C ALA A 166 -9.90 0.56 -16.18
N GLN A 167 -10.15 0.75 -17.48
CA GLN A 167 -11.49 0.52 -18.05
C GLN A 167 -11.83 -0.96 -18.12
N ASN A 168 -10.84 -1.81 -18.35
CA ASN A 168 -10.95 -3.26 -18.42
C ASN A 168 -9.71 -3.92 -17.83
N ILE A 169 -9.87 -5.10 -17.27
CA ILE A 169 -8.76 -5.92 -16.80
C ILE A 169 -8.04 -6.53 -18.02
N PRO A 170 -6.75 -6.24 -18.23
CA PRO A 170 -5.98 -6.81 -19.32
C PRO A 170 -5.90 -8.34 -19.26
N VAL A 171 -6.03 -9.00 -20.41
CA VAL A 171 -5.95 -10.47 -20.51
C VAL A 171 -4.65 -11.02 -19.93
N PRO A 172 -3.45 -10.42 -20.18
CA PRO A 172 -2.20 -10.95 -19.62
C PRO A 172 -2.18 -11.06 -18.08
N LEU A 173 -2.94 -10.21 -17.37
CA LEU A 173 -3.04 -10.31 -15.91
C LEU A 173 -3.83 -11.55 -15.47
N LYS A 174 -4.86 -11.93 -16.25
CA LYS A 174 -5.64 -13.13 -15.97
C LYS A 174 -4.81 -14.40 -16.23
N ASP A 175 -3.99 -14.38 -17.27
CA ASP A 175 -3.14 -15.52 -17.64
C ASP A 175 -2.00 -15.75 -16.63
N GLN A 176 -1.63 -14.71 -15.86
CA GLN A 176 -0.62 -14.78 -14.80
C GLN A 176 -1.21 -15.12 -13.42
N LEU A 177 -2.53 -15.28 -13.31
CA LEU A 177 -3.17 -15.66 -12.07
C LEU A 177 -3.02 -17.17 -11.82
N ALA A 178 -2.67 -17.56 -10.62
CA ALA A 178 -2.62 -18.95 -10.19
C ALA A 178 -4.04 -19.57 -10.18
N VAL A 179 -4.12 -20.89 -10.20
CA VAL A 179 -5.38 -21.60 -9.93
C VAL A 179 -5.90 -21.17 -8.56
N ASP A 180 -7.20 -20.89 -8.46
CA ASP A 180 -7.86 -20.34 -7.27
C ASP A 180 -7.33 -18.96 -6.81
N GLY A 181 -6.65 -18.26 -7.72
CA GLY A 181 -6.18 -16.91 -7.48
C GLY A 181 -7.32 -15.88 -7.49
N ILE A 182 -7.09 -14.73 -6.83
CA ILE A 182 -8.02 -13.59 -6.82
C ILE A 182 -7.37 -12.43 -7.56
N LEU A 183 -8.11 -11.84 -8.51
CA LEU A 183 -7.79 -10.57 -9.15
C LEU A 183 -8.83 -9.54 -8.73
N LEU A 184 -8.37 -8.41 -8.18
CA LEU A 184 -9.17 -7.28 -7.71
C LEU A 184 -8.79 -6.01 -8.46
N SER A 185 -9.78 -5.21 -8.86
CA SER A 185 -9.59 -3.90 -9.52
C SER A 185 -10.61 -2.89 -9.03
#